data_bf4ab8e5c87f7ec910799956c2c5096b
#
_entry.id   bf4ab8e5c87f7ec910799956c2c5096b
#
_cell.length_a   1.000
_cell.length_b   1.000
_cell.length_c   1.000
_cell.angle_alpha   90.00
_cell.angle_beta   90.00
_cell.angle_gamma   90.00
#
_symmetry.space_group_name_H-M   'P 1'
#
loop_
_entity.id
_entity.type
_entity.pdbx_description
1 polymer ?
#
loop_
_entity_poly.entity_id
_entity_poly.type
_entity_poly.pdbx_seq_one_letter_code
_entity_poly.pdbx_strand_id
1 'polypeptide(L)'
;MRRALAVILILLPAPRPAAAWPAETMGALSRDARKLLPRSLSRLLGERESFVLDEARRFPPDLARALAQDLPSGRLREETLAALAAHADAAFRLLKEGQVSEGLVRLGGLLRIPADLSDPVLSVGPEGWPPGLTREYYALFTANLGRMPVVLDDRAALKLTRKELPALWQSLVDRSRAQVPVVRGELFKDGRVVDHRRLDYRSPAWAVSSLAYSRAVTATAATWLAVWREANGDTTRMPAAREVVPEPHPEAP
;
A
#
# COMPACT_ATOMS: atom_id res chain seq x y z
N MET A 1 7.56 34.07 51.24
CA MET A 1 7.77 32.71 50.69
C MET A 1 6.88 32.53 49.46
N ARG A 2 7.43 32.67 48.27
CA ARG A 2 6.70 32.45 47.00
C ARG A 2 6.91 31.00 46.56
N ARG A 3 5.86 30.19 46.53
CA ARG A 3 5.89 28.82 46.02
C ARG A 3 5.80 28.88 44.50
N ALA A 4 6.89 28.51 43.81
CA ALA A 4 6.89 28.30 42.37
C ALA A 4 6.18 26.97 42.08
N LEU A 5 5.03 27.02 41.40
CA LEU A 5 4.38 25.84 40.82
C LEU A 5 5.16 25.48 39.53
N ALA A 6 5.89 24.37 39.55
CA ALA A 6 6.46 23.78 38.35
C ALA A 6 5.34 23.04 37.60
N VAL A 7 4.92 23.58 36.48
CA VAL A 7 4.02 22.90 35.52
C VAL A 7 4.85 21.90 34.74
N ILE A 8 4.74 20.62 35.08
CA ILE A 8 5.34 19.53 34.29
C ILE A 8 4.44 19.34 33.07
N LEU A 9 4.88 19.86 31.91
CA LEU A 9 4.27 19.59 30.61
C LEU A 9 4.62 18.15 30.23
N ILE A 10 3.71 17.21 30.45
CA ILE A 10 3.84 15.84 29.96
C ILE A 10 3.63 15.91 28.44
N LEU A 11 4.71 15.90 27.68
CA LEU A 11 4.69 15.70 26.24
C LEU A 11 4.19 14.28 25.96
N LEU A 12 2.88 14.11 25.83
CA LEU A 12 2.31 12.88 25.30
C LEU A 12 2.88 12.71 23.88
N PRO A 13 3.47 11.54 23.56
CA PRO A 13 3.93 11.29 22.19
C PRO A 13 2.73 11.40 21.27
N ALA A 14 2.82 12.28 20.27
CA ALA A 14 1.79 12.39 19.25
C ALA A 14 1.51 11.00 18.68
N PRO A 15 0.23 10.58 18.57
CA PRO A 15 -0.09 9.29 18.01
C PRO A 15 0.57 9.18 16.62
N ARG A 16 1.46 8.19 16.46
CA ARG A 16 2.03 7.90 15.15
C ARG A 16 0.88 7.54 14.23
N PRO A 17 0.79 8.13 13.02
CA PRO A 17 -0.21 7.72 12.06
C PRO A 17 -0.07 6.20 11.87
N ALA A 18 -1.16 5.48 12.08
CA ALA A 18 -1.18 4.04 11.97
C ALA A 18 -0.63 3.65 10.58
N ALA A 19 0.39 2.81 10.55
CA ALA A 19 0.82 2.20 9.30
C ALA A 19 -0.34 1.36 8.79
N ALA A 20 -0.74 1.54 7.52
CA ALA A 20 -1.85 0.81 6.94
C ALA A 20 -1.65 -0.70 7.08
N TRP A 21 -0.55 -1.19 6.61
CA TRP A 21 -0.30 -2.62 6.48
C TRP A 21 0.82 -3.09 7.41
N PRO A 22 0.70 -4.30 7.99
CA PRO A 22 1.78 -4.91 8.74
C PRO A 22 3.08 -4.99 7.93
N ALA A 23 4.23 -4.93 8.61
CA ALA A 23 5.54 -4.94 7.95
C ALA A 23 5.75 -6.17 7.04
N GLU A 24 5.24 -7.33 7.46
CA GLU A 24 5.27 -8.56 6.66
C GLU A 24 4.48 -8.41 5.36
N THR A 25 3.31 -7.79 5.42
CA THR A 25 2.48 -7.51 4.25
C THR A 25 3.17 -6.56 3.29
N MET A 26 3.83 -5.51 3.80
CA MET A 26 4.61 -4.60 2.97
C MET A 26 5.78 -5.31 2.27
N GLY A 27 6.45 -6.24 2.96
CA GLY A 27 7.50 -7.07 2.37
C GLY A 27 6.98 -7.98 1.26
N ALA A 28 5.85 -8.64 1.48
CA ALA A 28 5.20 -9.48 0.47
C ALA A 28 4.74 -8.65 -0.74
N LEU A 29 4.11 -7.49 -0.50
CA LEU A 29 3.67 -6.58 -1.54
C LEU A 29 4.84 -6.12 -2.42
N SER A 30 5.98 -5.77 -1.82
CA SER A 30 7.20 -5.44 -2.56
C SER A 30 7.66 -6.60 -3.45
N ARG A 31 7.72 -7.81 -2.91
CA ARG A 31 8.13 -9.00 -3.66
C ARG A 31 7.18 -9.32 -4.81
N ASP A 32 5.87 -9.24 -4.58
CA ASP A 32 4.88 -9.54 -5.61
C ASP A 32 4.82 -8.46 -6.69
N ALA A 33 4.95 -7.19 -6.33
CA ALA A 33 5.04 -6.11 -7.31
C ALA A 33 6.26 -6.28 -8.23
N ARG A 34 7.40 -6.73 -7.70
CA ARG A 34 8.61 -7.01 -8.49
C ARG A 34 8.42 -8.10 -9.54
N LYS A 35 7.51 -9.04 -9.34
CA LYS A 35 7.18 -10.09 -10.33
C LYS A 35 6.55 -9.52 -11.61
N LEU A 36 6.00 -8.31 -11.54
CA LEU A 36 5.36 -7.60 -12.66
C LEU A 36 6.32 -6.65 -13.41
N LEU A 37 7.58 -6.54 -12.96
CA LEU A 37 8.56 -5.59 -13.48
C LEU A 37 9.54 -6.23 -14.48
N PRO A 38 10.20 -5.41 -15.34
CA PRO A 38 11.34 -5.86 -16.12
C PRO A 38 12.39 -6.50 -15.21
N ARG A 39 13.04 -7.55 -15.72
CA ARG A 39 14.02 -8.33 -14.94
C ARG A 39 15.12 -7.46 -14.32
N SER A 40 15.58 -6.44 -15.04
CA SER A 40 16.59 -5.49 -14.55
C SER A 40 16.12 -4.75 -13.30
N LEU A 41 14.95 -4.10 -13.36
CA LEU A 41 14.40 -3.34 -12.24
C LEU A 41 14.03 -4.26 -11.06
N SER A 42 13.40 -5.40 -11.35
CA SER A 42 13.04 -6.39 -10.32
C SER A 42 14.25 -6.85 -9.51
N ARG A 43 15.38 -7.15 -10.18
CA ARG A 43 16.64 -7.53 -9.54
C ARG A 43 17.21 -6.38 -8.69
N LEU A 44 17.31 -5.18 -9.25
CA LEU A 44 17.90 -4.02 -8.59
C LEU A 44 17.13 -3.63 -7.31
N LEU A 45 15.79 -3.68 -7.33
CA LEU A 45 14.96 -3.46 -6.15
C LEU A 45 15.12 -4.61 -5.13
N GLY A 46 15.28 -5.84 -5.63
CA GLY A 46 15.50 -7.02 -4.77
C GLY A 46 16.81 -6.97 -3.99
N GLU A 47 17.90 -6.56 -4.65
CA GLU A 47 19.21 -6.38 -4.02
C GLU A 47 19.20 -5.30 -2.91
N ARG A 48 18.18 -4.44 -2.90
CA ARG A 48 18.01 -3.32 -1.95
C ARG A 48 16.74 -3.43 -1.11
N GLU A 49 16.15 -4.61 -1.00
CA GLU A 49 14.83 -4.81 -0.38
C GLU A 49 14.73 -4.20 1.02
N SER A 50 15.75 -4.37 1.86
CA SER A 50 15.77 -3.79 3.22
C SER A 50 15.70 -2.27 3.19
N PHE A 51 16.49 -1.62 2.35
CA PHE A 51 16.50 -0.16 2.20
C PHE A 51 15.18 0.37 1.62
N VAL A 52 14.60 -0.34 0.67
CA VAL A 52 13.28 -0.05 0.09
C VAL A 52 12.20 -0.07 1.16
N LEU A 53 12.18 -1.10 2.00
CA LEU A 53 11.20 -1.23 3.07
C LEU A 53 11.44 -0.21 4.19
N ASP A 54 12.70 0.14 4.47
CA ASP A 54 13.03 1.20 5.41
C ASP A 54 12.57 2.57 4.91
N GLU A 55 12.75 2.86 3.62
CA GLU A 55 12.26 4.09 3.01
C GLU A 55 10.73 4.18 3.05
N ALA A 56 10.04 3.10 2.75
CA ALA A 56 8.58 3.02 2.88
C ALA A 56 8.10 3.27 4.32
N ARG A 57 8.86 2.82 5.31
CA ARG A 57 8.58 3.10 6.73
C ARG A 57 8.83 4.55 7.14
N ARG A 58 9.80 5.21 6.49
CA ARG A 58 10.14 6.63 6.69
C ARG A 58 9.26 7.59 5.88
N PHE A 59 8.13 7.09 5.38
CA PHE A 59 7.19 7.91 4.62
C PHE A 59 6.94 9.25 5.31
N PRO A 60 6.98 10.39 4.58
CA PRO A 60 6.94 11.72 5.17
C PRO A 60 5.73 11.91 6.11
N PRO A 61 5.92 12.31 7.37
CA PRO A 61 4.81 12.43 8.33
C PRO A 61 3.71 13.40 7.89
N ASP A 62 4.07 14.48 7.20
CA ASP A 62 3.10 15.45 6.71
C ASP A 62 2.25 14.87 5.59
N LEU A 63 2.86 14.07 4.70
CA LEU A 63 2.14 13.38 3.64
C LEU A 63 1.24 12.27 4.20
N ALA A 64 1.72 11.51 5.19
CA ALA A 64 0.91 10.53 5.90
C ALA A 64 -0.31 11.19 6.59
N ARG A 65 -0.12 12.36 7.17
CA ARG A 65 -1.20 13.15 7.78
C ARG A 65 -2.19 13.65 6.74
N ALA A 66 -1.72 14.17 5.61
CA ALA A 66 -2.57 14.62 4.51
C ALA A 66 -3.43 13.46 3.97
N LEU A 67 -2.85 12.27 3.77
CA LEU A 67 -3.60 11.07 3.38
C LEU A 67 -4.65 10.70 4.43
N ALA A 68 -4.31 10.68 5.71
CA ALA A 68 -5.25 10.36 6.79
C ALA A 68 -6.43 11.34 6.86
N GLN A 69 -6.25 12.58 6.44
CA GLN A 69 -7.32 13.57 6.35
C GLN A 69 -8.19 13.40 5.10
N ASP A 70 -7.60 13.03 3.97
CA ASP A 70 -8.27 12.96 2.69
C ASP A 70 -9.03 11.64 2.49
N LEU A 71 -8.47 10.52 2.91
CA LEU A 71 -9.04 9.18 2.68
C LEU A 71 -10.48 9.03 3.18
N PRO A 72 -10.87 9.54 4.38
CA PRO A 72 -12.25 9.46 4.84
C PRO A 72 -13.25 10.23 3.97
N SER A 73 -12.81 11.27 3.26
CA SER A 73 -13.66 12.00 2.32
C SER A 73 -13.89 11.25 1.00
N GLY A 74 -13.03 10.26 0.68
CA GLY A 74 -13.01 9.54 -0.58
C GLY A 74 -12.36 10.32 -1.71
N ARG A 75 -11.75 11.46 -1.43
CA ARG A 75 -11.14 12.31 -2.45
C ARG A 75 -9.80 12.86 -1.95
N LEU A 76 -8.75 12.63 -2.73
CA LEU A 76 -7.46 13.27 -2.51
C LEU A 76 -7.54 14.72 -2.95
N ARG A 77 -7.15 15.64 -2.07
CA ARG A 77 -7.04 17.05 -2.41
C ARG A 77 -5.91 17.28 -3.43
N GLU A 78 -6.01 18.35 -4.18
CA GLU A 78 -5.02 18.69 -5.20
C GLU A 78 -3.61 18.83 -4.60
N GLU A 79 -3.50 19.44 -3.42
CA GLU A 79 -2.23 19.60 -2.72
C GLU A 79 -1.64 18.24 -2.32
N THR A 80 -2.47 17.30 -1.91
CA THR A 80 -2.04 15.93 -1.56
C THR A 80 -1.57 15.19 -2.80
N LEU A 81 -2.32 15.26 -3.90
CA LEU A 81 -1.91 14.66 -5.17
C LEU A 81 -0.60 15.26 -5.69
N ALA A 82 -0.45 16.59 -5.61
CA ALA A 82 0.80 17.27 -5.99
C ALA A 82 1.99 16.83 -5.13
N ALA A 83 1.79 16.66 -3.81
CA ALA A 83 2.83 16.20 -2.91
C ALA A 83 3.24 14.72 -3.18
N LEU A 84 2.26 13.85 -3.47
CA LEU A 84 2.52 12.47 -3.89
C LEU A 84 3.30 12.44 -5.22
N ALA A 85 2.91 13.26 -6.20
CA ALA A 85 3.60 13.38 -7.48
C ALA A 85 5.03 13.90 -7.30
N ALA A 86 5.24 14.91 -6.45
CA ALA A 86 6.57 15.42 -6.13
C ALA A 86 7.48 14.36 -5.49
N HIS A 87 6.90 13.43 -4.71
CA HIS A 87 7.63 12.29 -4.15
C HIS A 87 8.10 11.32 -5.23
N ALA A 88 7.25 11.04 -6.22
CA ALA A 88 7.63 10.24 -7.40
C ALA A 88 8.66 10.97 -8.28
N ASP A 89 8.51 12.28 -8.45
CA ASP A 89 9.45 13.11 -9.20
C ASP A 89 10.84 13.17 -8.55
N ALA A 90 10.91 13.09 -7.23
CA ALA A 90 12.21 12.99 -6.54
C ALA A 90 12.95 11.70 -6.92
N ALA A 91 12.26 10.55 -6.96
CA ALA A 91 12.85 9.30 -7.41
C ALA A 91 13.28 9.38 -8.89
N PHE A 92 12.43 9.96 -9.73
CA PHE A 92 12.74 10.17 -11.15
C PHE A 92 14.01 11.01 -11.35
N ARG A 93 14.15 12.15 -10.65
CA ARG A 93 15.32 13.03 -10.79
C ARG A 93 16.61 12.30 -10.41
N LEU A 94 16.63 11.61 -9.28
CA LEU A 94 17.80 10.85 -8.84
C LEU A 94 18.22 9.81 -9.90
N LEU A 95 17.27 9.06 -10.44
CA LEU A 95 17.55 8.08 -11.49
C LEU A 95 18.05 8.74 -12.78
N LYS A 96 17.46 9.89 -13.16
CA LYS A 96 17.83 10.63 -14.38
C LYS A 96 19.23 11.25 -14.27
N GLU A 97 19.65 11.65 -13.07
CA GLU A 97 20.97 12.20 -12.76
C GLU A 97 22.05 11.12 -12.56
N GLY A 98 21.68 9.85 -12.73
CA GLY A 98 22.60 8.72 -12.57
C GLY A 98 22.85 8.31 -11.11
N GLN A 99 22.14 8.88 -10.16
CA GLN A 99 22.17 8.48 -8.74
C GLN A 99 21.31 7.23 -8.54
N VAL A 100 21.72 6.13 -9.19
CA VAL A 100 20.87 4.95 -9.35
C VAL A 100 20.53 4.31 -8.00
N SER A 101 21.49 4.24 -7.07
CA SER A 101 21.29 3.60 -5.77
C SER A 101 20.22 4.30 -4.94
N GLU A 102 20.38 5.62 -4.78
CA GLU A 102 19.47 6.49 -4.04
C GLU A 102 18.10 6.56 -4.74
N GLY A 103 18.12 6.66 -6.07
CA GLY A 103 16.91 6.67 -6.89
C GLY A 103 16.10 5.40 -6.75
N LEU A 104 16.75 4.22 -6.68
CA LEU A 104 16.06 2.94 -6.47
C LEU A 104 15.46 2.81 -5.06
N VAL A 105 16.17 3.29 -4.04
CA VAL A 105 15.65 3.31 -2.67
C VAL A 105 14.42 4.22 -2.59
N ARG A 106 14.52 5.43 -3.13
CA ARG A 106 13.41 6.38 -3.19
C ARG A 106 12.24 5.85 -4.01
N LEU A 107 12.51 5.24 -5.17
CA LEU A 107 11.51 4.58 -6.00
C LEU A 107 10.80 3.47 -5.23
N GLY A 108 11.57 2.62 -4.56
CA GLY A 108 11.02 1.52 -3.76
C GLY A 108 10.12 2.00 -2.65
N GLY A 109 10.47 3.11 -1.98
CA GLY A 109 9.66 3.73 -0.93
C GLY A 109 8.27 4.18 -1.39
N LEU A 110 8.08 4.44 -2.70
CA LEU A 110 6.77 4.78 -3.26
C LEU A 110 5.73 3.67 -3.10
N LEU A 111 6.14 2.45 -2.78
CA LEU A 111 5.22 1.33 -2.51
C LEU A 111 4.20 1.67 -1.40
N ARG A 112 4.55 2.57 -0.49
CA ARG A 112 3.66 3.00 0.59
C ARG A 112 2.40 3.70 0.06
N ILE A 113 2.50 4.44 -1.03
CA ILE A 113 1.38 5.20 -1.61
C ILE A 113 0.27 4.24 -2.06
N PRO A 114 0.49 3.33 -3.04
CA PRO A 114 -0.56 2.39 -3.45
C PRO A 114 -1.05 1.49 -2.32
N ALA A 115 -0.17 1.12 -1.39
CA ALA A 115 -0.56 0.33 -0.22
C ALA A 115 -1.62 1.05 0.61
N ASP A 116 -1.35 2.27 1.05
CA ASP A 116 -2.28 3.06 1.87
C ASP A 116 -3.58 3.38 1.11
N LEU A 117 -3.50 3.70 -0.17
CA LEU A 117 -4.66 4.06 -1.00
C LEU A 117 -5.56 2.87 -1.34
N SER A 118 -5.02 1.66 -1.35
CA SER A 118 -5.79 0.43 -1.63
C SER A 118 -6.43 -0.16 -0.38
N ASP A 119 -6.18 0.39 0.80
CA ASP A 119 -6.64 -0.16 2.07
C ASP A 119 -8.03 0.36 2.43
N PRO A 120 -9.08 -0.50 2.42
CA PRO A 120 -10.43 -0.09 2.79
C PRO A 120 -10.54 0.38 4.24
N VAL A 121 -9.64 -0.08 5.13
CA VAL A 121 -9.68 0.34 6.54
C VAL A 121 -9.25 1.79 6.68
N LEU A 122 -8.27 2.24 5.93
CA LEU A 122 -7.85 3.64 5.95
C LEU A 122 -8.86 4.58 5.28
N SER A 123 -9.66 4.08 4.35
CA SER A 123 -10.61 4.90 3.60
C SER A 123 -11.80 5.43 4.42
N VAL A 124 -11.93 5.04 5.70
CA VAL A 124 -13.00 5.53 6.60
C VAL A 124 -12.41 6.31 7.78
N GLY A 125 -11.11 6.16 8.01
CA GLY A 125 -10.46 6.70 9.20
C GLY A 125 -10.70 5.84 10.46
N PRO A 126 -9.90 6.05 11.50
CA PRO A 126 -9.90 5.19 12.69
C PRO A 126 -11.22 5.23 13.47
N GLU A 127 -11.90 6.36 13.48
CA GLU A 127 -13.17 6.55 14.20
C GLU A 127 -14.36 5.92 13.47
N GLY A 128 -14.20 5.60 12.19
CA GLY A 128 -15.25 5.00 11.37
C GLY A 128 -15.45 3.50 11.58
N TRP A 129 -14.61 2.86 12.42
CA TRP A 129 -14.63 1.42 12.64
C TRP A 129 -14.98 1.04 14.09
N PRO A 130 -15.72 -0.04 14.31
CA PRO A 130 -15.89 -0.61 15.64
C PRO A 130 -14.54 -0.96 16.27
N PRO A 131 -14.37 -0.76 17.60
CA PRO A 131 -13.13 -1.11 18.28
C PRO A 131 -12.71 -2.56 18.01
N GLY A 132 -11.47 -2.76 17.62
CA GLY A 132 -10.90 -4.09 17.32
C GLY A 132 -11.09 -4.59 15.89
N LEU A 133 -11.99 -4.01 15.08
CA LEU A 133 -12.21 -4.45 13.70
C LEU A 133 -10.96 -4.33 12.85
N THR A 134 -10.26 -3.21 12.93
CA THR A 134 -9.00 -2.96 12.21
C THR A 134 -7.96 -4.03 12.53
N ARG A 135 -7.85 -4.46 13.79
CA ARG A 135 -6.94 -5.53 14.20
C ARG A 135 -7.31 -6.85 13.53
N GLU A 136 -8.59 -7.22 13.53
CA GLU A 136 -9.04 -8.48 12.92
C GLU A 136 -8.87 -8.47 11.40
N TYR A 137 -9.09 -7.31 10.76
CA TYR A 137 -8.84 -7.15 9.32
C TYR A 137 -7.37 -7.40 8.97
N TYR A 138 -6.43 -6.77 9.67
CA TYR A 138 -5.01 -7.00 9.41
C TYR A 138 -4.53 -8.40 9.82
N ALA A 139 -5.14 -8.99 10.85
CA ALA A 139 -4.87 -10.37 11.22
C ALA A 139 -5.32 -11.36 10.13
N LEU A 140 -6.48 -11.11 9.49
CA LEU A 140 -6.95 -11.87 8.33
C LEU A 140 -5.92 -11.81 7.19
N PHE A 141 -5.38 -10.63 6.92
CA PHE A 141 -4.33 -10.44 5.93
C PHE A 141 -3.09 -11.26 6.26
N THR A 142 -2.52 -11.04 7.44
CA THR A 142 -1.27 -11.69 7.85
C THR A 142 -1.39 -13.21 7.82
N ALA A 143 -2.51 -13.75 8.31
CA ALA A 143 -2.76 -15.19 8.34
C ALA A 143 -2.89 -15.82 6.93
N ASN A 144 -3.26 -15.03 5.92
CA ASN A 144 -3.54 -15.53 4.57
C ASN A 144 -2.60 -15.00 3.49
N LEU A 145 -1.58 -14.25 3.85
CA LEU A 145 -0.72 -13.54 2.92
C LEU A 145 -0.12 -14.45 1.81
N GLY A 146 0.34 -15.65 2.18
CA GLY A 146 0.87 -16.62 1.24
C GLY A 146 -0.17 -17.37 0.40
N ARG A 147 -1.47 -17.15 0.69
CA ARG A 147 -2.59 -17.82 0.00
C ARG A 147 -3.40 -16.85 -0.85
N MET A 148 -3.19 -15.55 -0.71
CA MET A 148 -3.91 -14.55 -1.49
C MET A 148 -3.37 -14.52 -2.92
N PRO A 149 -4.22 -14.81 -3.93
CA PRO A 149 -3.80 -14.71 -5.32
C PRO A 149 -3.54 -13.25 -5.66
N VAL A 150 -2.49 -12.99 -6.44
CA VAL A 150 -2.28 -11.69 -7.06
C VAL A 150 -2.97 -11.72 -8.42
N VAL A 151 -4.12 -11.09 -8.48
CA VAL A 151 -4.85 -10.89 -9.74
C VAL A 151 -4.39 -9.57 -10.36
N LEU A 152 -3.94 -9.62 -11.59
CA LEU A 152 -3.61 -8.42 -12.35
C LEU A 152 -4.92 -7.75 -12.81
N ASP A 153 -5.48 -6.92 -11.94
CA ASP A 153 -6.79 -6.28 -12.10
C ASP A 153 -6.82 -5.32 -13.30
N ASP A 154 -5.73 -4.60 -13.53
CA ASP A 154 -5.60 -3.62 -14.61
C ASP A 154 -4.22 -3.66 -15.28
N ARG A 155 -4.13 -4.41 -16.38
CA ARG A 155 -2.89 -4.47 -17.18
C ARG A 155 -2.54 -3.13 -17.84
N ALA A 156 -3.52 -2.28 -18.11
CA ALA A 156 -3.30 -0.98 -18.71
C ALA A 156 -2.54 -0.06 -17.73
N ALA A 157 -2.72 -0.25 -16.42
CA ALA A 157 -1.99 0.50 -15.40
C ALA A 157 -0.46 0.37 -15.55
N LEU A 158 0.05 -0.76 -16.01
CA LEU A 158 1.49 -0.95 -16.26
C LEU A 158 2.05 -0.12 -17.42
N LYS A 159 1.19 0.52 -18.21
CA LYS A 159 1.58 1.40 -19.33
C LYS A 159 1.53 2.87 -19.00
N LEU A 160 1.01 3.24 -17.83
CA LEU A 160 0.83 4.63 -17.41
C LEU A 160 2.16 5.39 -17.36
N THR A 161 2.07 6.67 -17.67
CA THR A 161 3.12 7.66 -17.46
C THR A 161 3.06 8.23 -16.05
N ARG A 162 4.12 8.93 -15.59
CA ARG A 162 4.10 9.62 -14.30
C ARG A 162 2.98 10.66 -14.18
N LYS A 163 2.63 11.31 -15.28
CA LYS A 163 1.54 12.31 -15.32
C LYS A 163 0.16 11.69 -15.06
N GLU A 164 0.00 10.40 -15.30
CA GLU A 164 -1.24 9.66 -15.10
C GLU A 164 -1.34 9.02 -13.70
N LEU A 165 -0.25 8.99 -12.93
CA LEU A 165 -0.25 8.43 -11.57
C LEU A 165 -1.28 9.07 -10.63
N PRO A 166 -1.51 10.40 -10.63
CA PRO A 166 -2.55 11.00 -9.79
C PRO A 166 -3.95 10.41 -10.03
N ALA A 167 -4.31 10.15 -11.29
CA ALA A 167 -5.59 9.53 -11.64
C ALA A 167 -5.65 8.07 -11.17
N LEU A 168 -4.56 7.31 -11.30
CA LEU A 168 -4.46 5.96 -10.74
C LEU A 168 -4.66 6.00 -9.23
N TRP A 169 -3.99 6.87 -8.52
CA TRP A 169 -4.07 6.97 -7.05
C TRP A 169 -5.48 7.33 -6.58
N GLN A 170 -6.16 8.28 -7.24
CA GLN A 170 -7.56 8.57 -6.93
C GLN A 170 -8.46 7.35 -7.17
N SER A 171 -8.24 6.61 -8.27
CA SER A 171 -9.03 5.41 -8.56
C SER A 171 -8.86 4.30 -7.50
N LEU A 172 -7.69 4.21 -6.87
CA LEU A 172 -7.47 3.27 -5.75
C LEU A 172 -8.33 3.65 -4.55
N VAL A 173 -8.40 4.95 -4.22
CA VAL A 173 -9.25 5.45 -3.12
C VAL A 173 -10.71 5.11 -3.38
N ASP A 174 -11.21 5.36 -4.59
CA ASP A 174 -12.60 5.10 -4.97
C ASP A 174 -12.94 3.60 -4.83
N ARG A 175 -12.05 2.73 -5.35
CA ARG A 175 -12.21 1.28 -5.30
C ARG A 175 -12.08 0.73 -3.88
N SER A 176 -11.16 1.26 -3.09
CA SER A 176 -10.96 0.89 -1.68
C SER A 176 -12.21 1.23 -0.87
N ARG A 177 -12.74 2.44 -1.05
CA ARG A 177 -13.94 2.90 -0.36
C ARG A 177 -15.18 2.07 -0.70
N ALA A 178 -15.32 1.63 -1.96
CA ALA A 178 -16.41 0.77 -2.39
C ALA A 178 -16.41 -0.61 -1.67
N GLN A 179 -15.30 -1.01 -1.08
CA GLN A 179 -15.18 -2.28 -0.34
C GLN A 179 -15.55 -2.17 1.14
N VAL A 180 -15.63 -0.96 1.68
CA VAL A 180 -15.92 -0.70 3.10
C VAL A 180 -17.19 -1.39 3.61
N PRO A 181 -18.33 -1.36 2.90
CA PRO A 181 -19.55 -2.02 3.36
C PRO A 181 -19.37 -3.53 3.54
N VAL A 182 -18.63 -4.18 2.65
CA VAL A 182 -18.36 -5.63 2.71
C VAL A 182 -17.45 -5.93 3.91
N VAL A 183 -16.35 -5.20 4.07
CA VAL A 183 -15.43 -5.37 5.22
C VAL A 183 -16.20 -5.21 6.52
N ARG A 184 -17.03 -4.17 6.62
CA ARG A 184 -17.84 -3.91 7.82
C ARG A 184 -18.85 -5.04 8.07
N GLY A 185 -19.63 -5.43 7.06
CA GLY A 185 -20.67 -6.45 7.19
C GLY A 185 -20.14 -7.83 7.51
N GLU A 186 -18.90 -8.15 7.08
CA GLU A 186 -18.28 -9.44 7.35
C GLU A 186 -17.53 -9.50 8.68
N LEU A 187 -16.86 -8.41 9.06
CA LEU A 187 -16.07 -8.34 10.30
C LEU A 187 -16.82 -7.78 11.51
N PHE A 188 -18.07 -7.32 11.33
CA PHE A 188 -18.90 -6.85 12.43
C PHE A 188 -20.34 -7.36 12.28
N LYS A 189 -20.70 -8.35 13.09
CA LYS A 189 -22.02 -9.01 13.07
C LYS A 189 -22.61 -9.02 14.49
N ASP A 190 -23.88 -8.77 14.60
CA ASP A 190 -24.64 -8.81 15.88
C ASP A 190 -23.99 -7.97 16.99
N GLY A 191 -23.48 -6.78 16.64
CA GLY A 191 -22.83 -5.87 17.58
C GLY A 191 -21.43 -6.30 18.04
N ARG A 192 -20.82 -7.29 17.40
CA ARG A 192 -19.51 -7.85 17.78
C ARG A 192 -18.56 -7.94 16.60
N VAL A 193 -17.27 -7.75 16.87
CA VAL A 193 -16.22 -7.99 15.89
C VAL A 193 -16.02 -9.50 15.74
N VAL A 194 -16.02 -9.95 14.51
CA VAL A 194 -15.81 -11.35 14.11
C VAL A 194 -14.31 -11.65 14.15
N ASP A 195 -13.94 -12.75 14.81
CA ASP A 195 -12.57 -13.27 14.81
C ASP A 195 -12.17 -13.69 13.38
N HIS A 196 -11.04 -13.17 12.88
CA HIS A 196 -10.54 -13.45 11.53
C HIS A 196 -10.36 -14.96 11.25
N ARG A 197 -10.12 -15.79 12.28
CA ARG A 197 -9.98 -17.26 12.15
C ARG A 197 -11.26 -17.97 11.73
N ARG A 198 -12.42 -17.28 11.80
CA ARG A 198 -13.70 -17.77 11.31
C ARG A 198 -13.97 -17.43 9.84
N LEU A 199 -13.07 -16.66 9.22
CA LEU A 199 -13.17 -16.19 7.84
C LEU A 199 -12.19 -17.01 6.99
N ASP A 200 -12.73 -17.79 6.08
CA ASP A 200 -11.97 -18.59 5.13
C ASP A 200 -11.91 -17.93 3.74
N TYR A 201 -11.27 -18.62 2.79
CA TYR A 201 -11.14 -18.17 1.40
C TYR A 201 -12.47 -18.03 0.65
N ARG A 202 -13.58 -18.50 1.21
CA ARG A 202 -14.94 -18.36 0.66
C ARG A 202 -15.66 -17.13 1.19
N SER A 203 -15.13 -16.51 2.22
CA SER A 203 -15.75 -15.31 2.82
C SER A 203 -15.59 -14.09 1.91
N PRO A 204 -16.62 -13.24 1.79
CA PRO A 204 -16.51 -11.98 1.10
C PRO A 204 -15.38 -11.08 1.65
N ALA A 205 -15.11 -11.13 2.96
CA ALA A 205 -14.01 -10.40 3.56
C ALA A 205 -12.65 -10.83 3.00
N TRP A 206 -12.43 -12.14 2.82
CA TRP A 206 -11.21 -12.65 2.21
C TRP A 206 -11.09 -12.21 0.75
N ALA A 207 -12.17 -12.29 -0.02
CA ALA A 207 -12.19 -11.87 -1.42
C ALA A 207 -11.85 -10.38 -1.56
N VAL A 208 -12.45 -9.52 -0.74
CA VAL A 208 -12.17 -8.08 -0.72
C VAL A 208 -10.73 -7.79 -0.30
N SER A 209 -10.23 -8.50 0.71
CA SER A 209 -8.83 -8.35 1.16
C SER A 209 -7.85 -8.74 0.05
N SER A 210 -8.08 -9.87 -0.61
CA SER A 210 -7.26 -10.33 -1.74
C SER A 210 -7.27 -9.33 -2.90
N LEU A 211 -8.44 -8.74 -3.19
CA LEU A 211 -8.57 -7.73 -4.23
C LEU A 211 -7.87 -6.42 -3.87
N ALA A 212 -7.96 -5.96 -2.61
CA ALA A 212 -7.23 -4.80 -2.11
C ALA A 212 -5.71 -5.01 -2.23
N TYR A 213 -5.22 -6.20 -1.85
CA TYR A 213 -3.82 -6.59 -2.00
C TYR A 213 -3.38 -6.60 -3.46
N SER A 214 -4.14 -7.23 -4.34
CA SER A 214 -3.85 -7.29 -5.78
C SER A 214 -3.76 -5.91 -6.41
N ARG A 215 -4.63 -4.98 -6.02
CA ARG A 215 -4.61 -3.59 -6.47
C ARG A 215 -3.37 -2.86 -5.97
N ALA A 216 -3.02 -3.03 -4.70
CA ALA A 216 -1.80 -2.46 -4.14
C ALA A 216 -0.55 -2.96 -4.87
N VAL A 217 -0.45 -4.26 -5.16
CA VAL A 217 0.64 -4.89 -5.94
C VAL A 217 0.71 -4.31 -7.34
N THR A 218 -0.41 -4.29 -8.07
CA THR A 218 -0.46 -3.80 -9.46
C THR A 218 -0.13 -2.32 -9.54
N ALA A 219 -0.70 -1.50 -8.67
CA ALA A 219 -0.45 -0.06 -8.66
C ALA A 219 0.98 0.29 -8.20
N THR A 220 1.57 -0.49 -7.30
CA THR A 220 2.99 -0.35 -6.94
C THR A 220 3.87 -0.62 -8.13
N ALA A 221 3.65 -1.73 -8.83
CA ALA A 221 4.40 -2.05 -10.04
C ALA A 221 4.23 -0.98 -11.12
N ALA A 222 3.00 -0.47 -11.33
CA ALA A 222 2.70 0.61 -12.26
C ALA A 222 3.44 1.91 -11.90
N THR A 223 3.43 2.29 -10.62
CA THR A 223 4.13 3.49 -10.13
C THR A 223 5.65 3.36 -10.34
N TRP A 224 6.23 2.24 -9.98
CA TRP A 224 7.66 1.99 -10.17
C TRP A 224 8.05 1.98 -11.65
N LEU A 225 7.24 1.32 -12.48
CA LEU A 225 7.51 1.19 -13.92
C LEU A 225 7.37 2.53 -14.65
N ALA A 226 6.39 3.37 -14.29
CA ALA A 226 6.23 4.70 -14.87
C ALA A 226 7.46 5.57 -14.64
N VAL A 227 7.94 5.62 -13.39
CA VAL A 227 9.15 6.39 -13.03
C VAL A 227 10.40 5.83 -13.71
N TRP A 228 10.59 4.50 -13.67
CA TRP A 228 11.74 3.82 -14.24
C TRP A 228 11.84 4.02 -15.74
N ARG A 229 10.73 3.86 -16.46
CA ARG A 229 10.66 4.03 -17.92
C ARG A 229 11.02 5.44 -18.36
N GLU A 230 10.47 6.45 -17.71
CA GLU A 230 10.74 7.86 -18.05
C GLU A 230 12.15 8.29 -17.66
N ALA A 231 12.76 7.63 -16.69
CA ALA A 231 14.19 7.80 -16.37
C ALA A 231 15.12 7.09 -17.36
N ASN A 232 14.62 6.53 -18.46
CA ASN A 232 15.33 5.72 -19.46
C ASN A 232 15.86 4.38 -18.88
N GLY A 233 15.20 3.85 -17.87
CA GLY A 233 15.52 2.53 -17.35
C GLY A 233 15.22 1.42 -18.35
N ASP A 234 15.98 0.33 -18.29
CA ASP A 234 15.79 -0.83 -19.16
C ASP A 234 14.43 -1.49 -18.89
N THR A 235 13.58 -1.49 -19.90
CA THR A 235 12.25 -2.12 -19.91
C THR A 235 12.19 -3.39 -20.76
N THR A 236 13.32 -3.88 -21.22
CA THR A 236 13.39 -5.16 -21.94
C THR A 236 13.07 -6.32 -20.97
N ARG A 237 12.65 -7.46 -21.53
CA ARG A 237 12.33 -8.66 -20.75
C ARG A 237 11.28 -8.42 -19.66
N MET A 238 10.20 -7.71 -20.04
CA MET A 238 8.97 -7.72 -19.22
C MET A 238 8.53 -9.18 -19.03
N PRO A 239 8.09 -9.56 -17.83
CA PRO A 239 7.51 -10.88 -17.63
C PRO A 239 6.35 -11.04 -18.61
N ALA A 240 6.32 -12.18 -19.31
CA ALA A 240 5.12 -12.56 -20.04
C ALA A 240 3.97 -12.52 -19.03
N ALA A 241 2.87 -11.86 -19.41
CA ALA A 241 1.69 -11.77 -18.57
C ALA A 241 1.05 -13.17 -18.46
N ARG A 242 1.69 -14.08 -17.76
CA ARG A 242 1.09 -15.31 -17.27
C ARG A 242 0.18 -14.89 -16.13
N GLU A 243 -1.07 -15.30 -16.20
CA GLU A 243 -1.89 -15.42 -15.01
C GLU A 243 -1.04 -16.16 -13.98
N VAL A 244 -0.78 -15.53 -12.85
CA VAL A 244 -0.24 -16.23 -11.69
C VAL A 244 -1.42 -17.03 -11.17
N VAL A 245 -1.68 -18.17 -11.81
CA VAL A 245 -2.60 -19.15 -11.28
C VAL A 245 -1.92 -19.66 -10.01
N PRO A 246 -2.55 -19.52 -8.84
CA PRO A 246 -2.03 -20.13 -7.63
C PRO A 246 -1.88 -21.63 -7.92
N GLU A 247 -0.73 -22.21 -7.56
CA GLU A 247 -0.61 -23.67 -7.57
C GLU A 247 -1.74 -24.24 -6.72
N PRO A 248 -2.48 -25.23 -7.23
CA PRO A 248 -3.52 -25.89 -6.44
C PRO A 248 -2.84 -26.44 -5.19
N HIS A 249 -3.26 -25.95 -4.03
CA HIS A 249 -2.80 -26.52 -2.78
C HIS A 249 -3.18 -28.00 -2.74
N PRO A 250 -2.24 -28.91 -2.37
CA PRO A 250 -2.62 -30.26 -2.04
C PRO A 250 -3.68 -30.18 -0.94
N GLU A 251 -4.80 -30.81 -1.18
CA GLU A 251 -5.88 -30.90 -0.20
C GLU A 251 -5.28 -31.38 1.13
N ALA A 252 -5.46 -30.57 2.16
CA ALA A 252 -5.12 -30.98 3.52
C ALA A 252 -6.02 -32.16 3.89
N PRO A 253 -5.49 -33.21 4.51
CA PRO A 253 -6.23 -34.39 4.90
C PRO A 253 -7.34 -34.10 5.90
#